data_6e78666db629a9222f836f6eb5aaf04a
#
_entry.id   6e78666db629a9222f836f6eb5aaf04a
#
_cell.length_a   1.000
_cell.length_b   1.000
_cell.length_c   1.000
_cell.angle_alpha   90.00
_cell.angle_beta   90.00
_cell.angle_gamma   90.00
#
_symmetry.space_group_name_H-M   'P 1'
#
loop_
_entity.id
_entity.type
_entity.pdbx_description
1 polymer ?
#
loop_
_entity_poly.entity_id
_entity_poly.type
_entity_poly.pdbx_seq_one_letter_code
_entity_poly.pdbx_strand_id
1 'polypeptide(L)' 'FVINLGDLMELWTSGRWVSTLHRVVAKPHQAQRKSLAFFHQPDWEAEIIPIGSSDQNSVISGPYLMDKFKSTNV' A
#
# COMPACT_ATOMS: atom_id res chain seq x y z
N PHE A 1 11.85 -10.71 -8.77
CA PHE A 1 11.16 -9.67 -7.99
C PHE A 1 9.66 -9.96 -7.93
N VAL A 2 9.06 -9.63 -6.79
CA VAL A 2 7.61 -9.65 -6.61
C VAL A 2 7.16 -8.21 -6.39
N ILE A 3 6.19 -7.76 -7.18
CA ILE A 3 5.66 -6.39 -7.11
C ILE A 3 4.19 -6.48 -6.72
N ASN A 4 3.83 -5.78 -5.64
CA ASN A 4 2.46 -5.70 -5.16
C ASN A 4 1.99 -4.26 -5.18
N LEU A 5 0.74 -4.05 -5.56
CA LEU A 5 0.10 -2.74 -5.46
C LEU A 5 -0.38 -2.53 -4.03
N GLY A 6 -0.18 -1.32 -3.53
CA GLY A 6 -0.63 -0.95 -2.20
C GLY A 6 -1.96 -0.22 -2.19
N ASP A 7 -2.44 0.06 -0.98
CA ASP A 7 -3.73 0.71 -0.76
C ASP A 7 -3.80 2.11 -1.36
N LEU A 8 -2.71 2.86 -1.34
CA LEU A 8 -2.68 4.21 -1.91
C LEU A 8 -2.87 4.18 -3.42
N MET A 9 -2.25 3.21 -4.12
CA MET A 9 -2.42 3.06 -5.56
C MET A 9 -3.85 2.61 -5.90
N GLU A 10 -4.45 1.76 -5.08
CA GLU A 10 -5.86 1.40 -5.24
C GLU A 10 -6.77 2.63 -5.14
N LEU A 11 -6.54 3.46 -4.13
CA LEU A 11 -7.27 4.71 -3.97
C LEU A 11 -7.05 5.65 -5.15
N TRP A 12 -5.79 5.85 -5.54
CA TRP A 12 -5.43 6.78 -6.61
C TRP A 12 -6.06 6.39 -7.95
N THR A 13 -6.12 5.11 -8.24
CA THR A 13 -6.72 4.61 -9.49
C THR A 13 -8.23 4.41 -9.38
N SER A 14 -8.86 4.89 -8.31
CA SER A 14 -10.30 4.74 -8.06
C SER A 14 -10.75 3.28 -8.11
N GLY A 15 -9.93 2.39 -7.56
CA GLY A 15 -10.23 0.97 -7.48
C GLY A 15 -9.93 0.15 -8.73
N ARG A 16 -9.41 0.78 -9.79
CA ARG A 16 -9.06 0.04 -11.01
C ARG A 16 -7.89 -0.92 -10.77
N TRP A 17 -6.93 -0.52 -9.95
CA TRP A 17 -5.83 -1.35 -9.50
C TRP A 17 -6.10 -1.72 -8.06
N VAL A 18 -6.02 -2.99 -7.75
CA VAL A 18 -6.47 -3.51 -6.45
C VAL A 18 -5.27 -3.86 -5.58
N SER A 19 -5.34 -3.43 -4.31
CA SER A 19 -4.38 -3.85 -3.30
C SER A 19 -4.74 -5.27 -2.87
N THR A 20 -3.90 -6.22 -3.23
CA THR A 20 -4.17 -7.62 -2.95
C THR A 20 -3.71 -7.98 -1.55
N LEU A 21 -4.60 -8.56 -0.77
CA LEU A 21 -4.26 -9.11 0.53
C LEU A 21 -3.28 -10.26 0.35
N HIS A 22 -2.14 -10.19 1.03
CA HIS A 22 -1.10 -11.19 0.88
C HIS A 22 -0.36 -11.39 2.20
N ARG A 23 0.35 -12.48 2.29
CA ARG A 23 1.17 -12.80 3.46
C ARG A 23 2.37 -13.65 3.06
N VAL A 24 3.33 -13.73 3.95
CA VAL A 24 4.46 -14.65 3.82
C VAL A 24 4.12 -15.93 4.57
N VAL A 25 4.25 -17.07 3.89
CA VAL A 25 3.97 -18.38 4.49
C VAL A 25 5.30 -19.07 4.76
N ALA A 26 5.52 -19.48 6.01
CA ALA A 26 6.64 -20.31 6.38
C ALA A 26 6.29 -21.76 6.10
N LYS A 27 7.15 -22.47 5.34
CA LYS A 27 6.96 -23.89 5.03
C LYS A 27 7.96 -24.72 5.80
N PRO A 28 7.55 -25.82 6.48
CA PRO A 28 8.46 -26.72 7.14
C PRO A 28 9.47 -27.32 6.13
N HIS A 29 10.67 -27.57 6.59
CA HIS A 29 11.76 -28.20 5.81
C HIS A 29 12.24 -27.36 4.62
N GLN A 30 11.84 -26.10 4.53
CA GLN A 30 12.34 -25.20 3.50
C GLN A 30 13.67 -24.60 3.93
N ALA A 31 14.60 -24.41 2.99
CA ALA A 31 15.86 -23.73 3.26
C ALA A 31 15.60 -22.30 3.72
N GLN A 32 16.48 -21.80 4.59
CA GLN A 32 16.42 -20.41 5.02
C GLN A 32 16.52 -19.47 3.81
N ARG A 33 15.67 -18.46 3.76
CA ARG A 33 15.73 -17.43 2.72
C ARG A 33 15.49 -16.05 3.31
N LYS A 34 16.03 -15.07 2.63
CA LYS A 34 15.90 -13.67 3.02
C LYS A 34 15.11 -12.92 1.97
N SER A 35 14.42 -11.89 2.42
CA SER A 35 13.76 -10.96 1.51
C SER A 35 14.09 -9.53 1.94
N LEU A 36 14.06 -8.63 0.97
CA LEU A 36 14.23 -7.20 1.22
C LEU A 36 13.00 -6.50 0.66
N ALA A 37 12.21 -5.90 1.54
CA ALA A 37 11.02 -5.19 1.14
C ALA A 37 11.36 -3.72 0.86
N PHE A 38 10.90 -3.23 -0.28
CA PHE A 38 11.01 -1.82 -0.65
C PHE A 38 9.61 -1.25 -0.82
N PHE A 39 9.31 -0.21 -0.04
CA PHE A 39 8.01 0.48 -0.10
C PHE A 39 8.20 1.81 -0.82
N HIS A 40 7.73 1.88 -2.06
CA HIS A 40 7.77 3.12 -2.82
C HIS A 40 6.61 4.01 -2.36
N GLN A 41 6.95 5.18 -1.85
CA GLN A 41 5.99 6.12 -1.27
C GLN A 41 6.15 7.49 -1.92
N PRO A 42 5.05 8.24 -2.15
CA PRO A 42 5.17 9.65 -2.49
C PRO A 42 5.64 10.46 -1.29
N ASP A 43 5.92 11.74 -1.51
CA ASP A 43 6.28 12.62 -0.42
C ASP A 43 5.21 12.65 0.67
N TRP A 44 5.63 12.90 1.90
CA TRP A 44 4.72 12.89 3.05
C TRP A 44 3.50 13.80 2.84
N GLU A 45 3.73 14.98 2.28
CA GLU A 45 2.70 16.01 2.09
C GLU A 45 2.01 15.90 0.72
N ALA A 46 2.32 14.90 -0.07
CA ALA A 46 1.71 14.76 -1.40
C ALA A 46 0.20 14.54 -1.28
N GLU A 47 -0.55 15.36 -2.00
CA GLU A 47 -1.99 15.21 -2.09
C GLU A 47 -2.33 14.24 -3.21
N ILE A 48 -3.07 13.21 -2.87
CA ILE A 48 -3.49 12.17 -3.81
C ILE A 48 -4.98 12.35 -4.09
N ILE A 49 -5.29 12.69 -5.32
CA ILE A 49 -6.67 12.87 -5.78
C ILE A 49 -7.01 11.66 -6.64
N PRO A 50 -8.02 10.86 -6.26
CA PRO A 50 -8.41 9.71 -7.08
C PRO A 50 -8.76 10.14 -8.51
N ILE A 51 -8.26 9.41 -9.49
CA ILE A 51 -8.49 9.70 -10.90
C ILE A 51 -10.00 9.67 -11.18
N GLY A 52 -10.50 10.72 -11.81
CA GLY A 52 -11.93 10.86 -12.12
C GLY A 52 -12.77 11.36 -10.95
N SER A 53 -12.14 11.75 -9.85
CA SER A 53 -12.80 12.25 -8.64
C SER A 53 -12.54 13.74 -8.45
N SER A 54 -13.29 14.34 -7.51
CA SER A 54 -13.09 15.74 -7.12
C SER A 54 -12.09 15.84 -5.97
N ASP A 55 -11.59 17.07 -5.71
CA ASP A 55 -10.66 17.34 -4.61
C ASP A 55 -11.22 16.94 -3.24
N GLN A 56 -12.55 16.80 -3.11
CA GLN A 56 -13.18 16.42 -1.84
C GLN A 56 -12.80 15.01 -1.39
N ASN A 57 -12.35 14.16 -2.32
CA ASN A 57 -11.96 12.78 -2.02
C ASN A 57 -10.45 12.61 -1.89
N SER A 58 -9.70 13.71 -1.88
CA SER A 58 -8.26 13.66 -1.79
C SER A 58 -7.80 13.22 -0.40
N VAL A 59 -6.63 12.60 -0.37
CA VAL A 59 -5.94 12.25 0.89
C VAL A 59 -4.51 12.76 0.83
N ILE A 60 -3.93 12.99 1.99
CA ILE A 60 -2.50 13.32 2.11
C ILE A 60 -1.74 12.04 2.40
N SER A 61 -0.68 11.79 1.65
CA SER A 61 0.02 10.51 1.63
C SER A 61 0.48 10.05 3.02
N GLY A 62 1.19 10.90 3.75
CA GLY A 62 1.74 10.54 5.07
C GLY A 62 0.69 10.16 6.09
N PRO A 63 -0.29 11.04 6.39
CA PRO A 63 -1.37 10.72 7.32
C PRO A 63 -2.18 9.49 6.90
N TYR A 64 -2.44 9.32 5.61
CA TYR A 64 -3.13 8.13 5.10
C TYR A 64 -2.37 6.85 5.43
N LEU A 65 -1.06 6.86 5.22
CA LEU A 65 -0.20 5.72 5.55
C LEU A 65 -0.24 5.40 7.04
N MET A 66 -0.17 6.43 7.88
CA MET A 66 -0.21 6.25 9.34
C MET A 66 -1.55 5.67 9.81
N ASP A 67 -2.65 6.09 9.21
CA ASP A 67 -3.96 5.54 9.52
C ASP A 67 -4.04 4.05 9.13
N LYS A 68 -3.45 3.67 8.01
CA LYS A 68 -3.39 2.26 7.62
C LYS A 68 -2.57 1.43 8.59
N PHE A 69 -1.46 1.94 9.08
CA PHE A 69 -0.67 1.25 10.10
C PHE A 69 -1.46 1.05 11.38
N LYS A 70 -2.19 2.04 11.82
CA LYS A 70 -3.02 1.94 13.02
C LYS A 70 -4.13 0.92 12.87
N SER A 71 -4.73 0.81 11.69
CA SER A 71 -5.82 -0.12 11.44
C SER A 71 -5.35 -1.56 11.27
N THR A 72 -4.08 -1.78 10.91
CA THR A 72 -3.52 -3.13 10.71
C THR A 72 -2.76 -3.66 11.90
N ASN A 73 -2.31 -2.80 12.80
CA ASN A 73 -1.64 -3.21 14.04
C ASN A 73 -2.70 -3.51 15.12
N VAL A 74 -3.00 -4.75 15.22
CA VAL A 74 -3.96 -5.24 16.22
C VAL A 74 -3.21 -5.70 17.45
#